data_fa0ae0dc4bf46b0c7ad7da3e950e2b50
#
_entry.id   fa0ae0dc4bf46b0c7ad7da3e950e2b50
#
_cell.length_a   1.000
_cell.length_b   1.000
_cell.length_c   1.000
_cell.angle_alpha   90.00
_cell.angle_beta   90.00
_cell.angle_gamma   90.00
#
_symmetry.space_group_name_H-M   'P 1'
#
loop_
_entity.id
_entity.type
_entity.pdbx_description
1 polymer ?
#
loop_
_entity_poly.entity_id
_entity_poly.type
_entity_poly.pdbx_seq_one_letter_code
_entity_poly.pdbx_strand_id
1 'polypeptide(L)'
;MPEYSAFEMIAFTGSRQLEDKKIVFVGTGLPIIAAMHAQLTHAPNLYMIYEAGSLAPILEIGMPLSVGDTRAGRKACYLKGLCAVFELSQRGFADYAFIGGAQIDMYGNIGSTIEGDYYNKPYIRFPGSGGAGAMAANCGKTIAIMALEKRRFCKQVDFITSIGYGDGSPDYREKAGVMGSGPFRVITQQALFGFDEKTRKMKLLEVKPGFTTAQIQDMVDFELIIPPDVKEMAEPTEDDLHLLRDVIDAEGYFLKRVVKK
;
A
#
# COMPACT_ATOMS: atom_id res chain seq x y z
N MET A 1 -15.92 -12.02 -18.26
CA MET A 1 -14.71 -11.45 -17.64
C MET A 1 -13.95 -12.58 -16.98
N PRO A 2 -12.63 -12.56 -16.96
CA PRO A 2 -11.85 -13.60 -16.32
C PRO A 2 -12.14 -13.68 -14.82
N GLU A 3 -12.02 -14.86 -14.24
CA GLU A 3 -12.15 -15.04 -12.79
C GLU A 3 -10.84 -14.67 -12.10
N TYR A 4 -10.90 -13.79 -11.11
CA TYR A 4 -9.74 -13.32 -10.35
C TYR A 4 -10.00 -13.27 -8.84
N SER A 5 -8.95 -13.46 -8.07
CA SER A 5 -8.98 -13.38 -6.60
C SER A 5 -8.92 -11.93 -6.10
N ALA A 6 -9.25 -11.74 -4.81
CA ALA A 6 -9.09 -10.45 -4.14
C ALA A 6 -7.63 -9.94 -4.18
N PHE A 7 -6.66 -10.83 -4.06
CA PHE A 7 -5.24 -10.45 -4.08
C PHE A 7 -4.75 -10.01 -5.46
N GLU A 8 -5.24 -10.68 -6.52
CA GLU A 8 -4.95 -10.27 -7.90
C GLU A 8 -5.53 -8.89 -8.20
N MET A 9 -6.77 -8.63 -7.75
CA MET A 9 -7.38 -7.31 -7.89
C MET A 9 -6.60 -6.21 -7.15
N ILE A 10 -6.14 -6.49 -5.93
CA ILE A 10 -5.33 -5.54 -5.15
C ILE A 10 -3.98 -5.28 -5.83
N ALA A 11 -3.29 -6.34 -6.29
CA ALA A 11 -2.00 -6.21 -6.97
C ALA A 11 -2.13 -5.42 -8.28
N PHE A 12 -3.14 -5.74 -9.10
CA PHE A 12 -3.45 -5.02 -10.33
C PHE A 12 -3.79 -3.54 -10.06
N THR A 13 -4.68 -3.27 -9.09
CA THR A 13 -5.04 -1.90 -8.73
C THR A 13 -3.84 -1.13 -8.19
N GLY A 14 -2.97 -1.78 -7.40
CA GLY A 14 -1.73 -1.20 -6.88
C GLY A 14 -0.74 -0.84 -7.97
N SER A 15 -0.59 -1.70 -8.95
CA SER A 15 0.24 -1.47 -10.14
C SER A 15 -0.17 -0.18 -10.86
N ARG A 16 -1.47 0.02 -11.09
CA ARG A 16 -2.03 1.20 -11.76
C ARG A 16 -1.81 2.53 -11.02
N GLN A 17 -1.40 2.51 -9.76
CA GLN A 17 -1.08 3.73 -9.00
C GLN A 17 0.37 4.18 -9.16
N LEU A 18 1.19 3.40 -9.84
CA LEU A 18 2.61 3.68 -10.03
C LEU A 18 2.88 4.29 -11.41
N GLU A 19 3.82 5.22 -11.45
CA GLU A 19 4.22 5.94 -12.65
C GLU A 19 5.62 5.50 -13.09
N ASP A 20 5.87 5.54 -14.39
CA ASP A 20 7.19 5.27 -14.96
C ASP A 20 8.25 6.27 -14.47
N LYS A 21 9.49 5.83 -14.39
CA LYS A 21 10.65 6.63 -13.94
C LYS A 21 10.56 7.13 -12.50
N LYS A 22 9.74 6.49 -11.69
CA LYS A 22 9.57 6.77 -10.26
C LYS A 22 10.27 5.72 -9.40
N ILE A 23 10.46 6.04 -8.13
CA ILE A 23 11.06 5.15 -7.15
C ILE A 23 10.00 4.76 -6.13
N VAL A 24 9.77 3.45 -5.96
CA VAL A 24 8.80 2.91 -5.02
C VAL A 24 9.48 2.04 -3.96
N PHE A 25 9.18 2.32 -2.70
CA PHE A 25 9.56 1.46 -1.58
C PHE A 25 8.54 0.32 -1.47
N VAL A 26 9.00 -0.92 -1.61
CA VAL A 26 8.13 -2.11 -1.63
C VAL A 26 8.28 -2.95 -0.37
N GLY A 27 7.15 -3.44 0.13
CA GLY A 27 7.07 -4.45 1.18
C GLY A 27 6.87 -5.85 0.59
N THR A 28 7.05 -6.88 1.41
CA THR A 28 6.86 -8.29 1.04
C THR A 28 5.44 -8.58 0.53
N GLY A 29 5.33 -9.41 -0.49
CA GLY A 29 4.06 -9.91 -1.02
C GLY A 29 3.42 -8.99 -2.06
N LEU A 30 2.16 -8.60 -1.85
CA LEU A 30 1.39 -7.81 -2.82
C LEU A 30 2.07 -6.53 -3.31
N PRO A 31 2.81 -5.75 -2.48
CA PRO A 31 3.55 -4.60 -2.95
C PRO A 31 4.61 -4.92 -4.02
N ILE A 32 5.37 -6.01 -3.83
CA ILE A 32 6.36 -6.45 -4.82
C ILE A 32 5.67 -6.86 -6.10
N ILE A 33 4.58 -7.62 -6.00
CA ILE A 33 3.80 -8.10 -7.16
C ILE A 33 3.24 -6.92 -7.95
N ALA A 34 2.65 -5.94 -7.27
CA ALA A 34 2.11 -4.74 -7.90
C ALA A 34 3.20 -3.93 -8.63
N ALA A 35 4.37 -3.76 -8.02
CA ALA A 35 5.48 -3.03 -8.63
C ALA A 35 6.09 -3.79 -9.83
N MET A 36 6.25 -5.12 -9.73
CA MET A 36 6.71 -5.95 -10.85
C MET A 36 5.71 -5.94 -12.00
N HIS A 37 4.41 -6.02 -11.72
CA HIS A 37 3.37 -5.91 -12.75
C HIS A 37 3.43 -4.53 -13.45
N ALA A 38 3.61 -3.44 -12.71
CA ALA A 38 3.81 -2.12 -13.29
C ALA A 38 5.04 -2.07 -14.21
N GLN A 39 6.18 -2.65 -13.79
CA GLN A 39 7.39 -2.72 -14.63
C GLN A 39 7.21 -3.52 -15.91
N LEU A 40 6.44 -4.61 -15.87
CA LEU A 40 6.18 -5.47 -17.04
C LEU A 40 5.12 -4.90 -17.98
N THR A 41 4.41 -3.85 -17.56
CA THR A 41 3.34 -3.25 -18.35
C THR A 41 3.62 -1.79 -18.70
N HIS A 42 3.20 -0.85 -17.90
CA HIS A 42 3.16 0.58 -18.22
C HIS A 42 4.29 1.43 -17.61
N ALA A 43 5.09 0.86 -16.71
CA ALA A 43 6.15 1.58 -15.99
C ALA A 43 7.50 0.83 -16.04
N PRO A 44 8.07 0.57 -17.25
CA PRO A 44 9.27 -0.27 -17.40
C PRO A 44 10.53 0.32 -16.72
N ASN A 45 10.55 1.61 -16.44
CA ASN A 45 11.63 2.28 -15.75
C ASN A 45 11.28 2.62 -14.28
N LEU A 46 10.34 1.91 -13.68
CA LEU A 46 10.06 2.03 -12.26
C LEU A 46 11.19 1.37 -11.46
N TYR A 47 11.72 2.06 -10.45
CA TYR A 47 12.77 1.55 -9.58
C TYR A 47 12.21 1.11 -8.22
N MET A 48 12.47 -0.13 -7.82
CA MET A 48 12.04 -0.64 -6.52
C MET A 48 13.15 -0.50 -5.47
N ILE A 49 12.81 0.01 -4.29
CA ILE A 49 13.64 -0.08 -3.08
C ILE A 49 13.12 -1.24 -2.22
N TYR A 50 14.04 -2.11 -1.80
CA TYR A 50 13.78 -3.16 -0.82
C TYR A 50 14.38 -2.79 0.53
N GLU A 51 13.61 -2.98 1.59
CA GLU A 51 13.96 -2.53 2.95
C GLU A 51 15.32 -3.06 3.45
N ALA A 52 15.71 -4.27 3.05
CA ALA A 52 17.00 -4.85 3.43
C ALA A 52 18.21 -4.13 2.82
N GLY A 53 18.02 -3.20 1.88
CA GLY A 53 19.10 -2.33 1.42
C GLY A 53 19.44 -2.39 -0.06
N SER A 54 18.53 -2.87 -0.92
CA SER A 54 18.76 -2.87 -2.36
C SER A 54 17.86 -1.86 -3.08
N LEU A 55 18.38 -1.28 -4.15
CA LEU A 55 17.66 -0.41 -5.07
C LEU A 55 17.82 -0.92 -6.49
N ALA A 56 16.71 -0.99 -7.20
CA ALA A 56 16.63 -1.36 -8.62
C ALA A 56 17.32 -2.70 -8.96
N PRO A 57 16.99 -3.81 -8.29
CA PRO A 57 17.44 -5.12 -8.72
C PRO A 57 16.83 -5.51 -10.07
N ILE A 58 17.49 -6.39 -10.80
CA ILE A 58 16.92 -7.03 -11.98
C ILE A 58 16.38 -8.40 -11.59
N LEU A 59 15.05 -8.55 -11.63
CA LEU A 59 14.36 -9.74 -11.13
C LEU A 59 14.18 -10.81 -12.23
N GLU A 60 15.30 -11.30 -12.79
CA GLU A 60 15.30 -12.34 -13.83
C GLU A 60 14.99 -13.75 -13.32
N ILE A 61 15.10 -13.97 -12.02
CA ILE A 61 15.00 -15.30 -11.38
C ILE A 61 13.76 -15.47 -10.50
N GLY A 62 12.71 -14.73 -10.84
CA GLY A 62 11.44 -14.76 -10.13
C GLY A 62 11.34 -13.75 -9.00
N MET A 63 10.16 -13.68 -8.42
CA MET A 63 9.81 -12.74 -7.37
C MET A 63 10.56 -13.04 -6.05
N PRO A 64 11.12 -12.02 -5.36
CA PRO A 64 11.64 -12.18 -4.01
C PRO A 64 10.52 -12.56 -3.01
N LEU A 65 10.78 -13.54 -2.14
CA LEU A 65 9.81 -13.99 -1.13
C LEU A 65 9.74 -13.05 0.08
N SER A 66 10.74 -12.21 0.25
CA SER A 66 10.76 -11.16 1.28
C SER A 66 11.65 -10.01 0.83
N VAL A 67 11.58 -8.90 1.53
CA VAL A 67 12.45 -7.73 1.29
C VAL A 67 13.94 -8.01 1.58
N GLY A 68 14.23 -9.09 2.31
CA GLY A 68 15.60 -9.56 2.61
C GLY A 68 16.04 -10.75 1.75
N ASP A 69 15.26 -11.18 0.77
CA ASP A 69 15.64 -12.25 -0.15
C ASP A 69 16.84 -11.85 -1.02
N THR A 70 17.81 -12.75 -1.16
CA THR A 70 19.02 -12.49 -1.97
C THR A 70 18.71 -12.16 -3.43
N ARG A 71 17.59 -12.63 -3.98
CA ARG A 71 17.10 -12.25 -5.31
C ARG A 71 16.91 -10.75 -5.46
N ALA A 72 16.47 -10.07 -4.40
CA ALA A 72 16.32 -8.62 -4.38
C ALA A 72 17.66 -7.86 -4.45
N GLY A 73 18.80 -8.53 -4.26
CA GLY A 73 20.12 -7.94 -4.44
C GLY A 73 20.74 -8.16 -5.83
N ARG A 74 20.12 -9.00 -6.67
CA ARG A 74 20.70 -9.37 -7.97
C ARG A 74 20.77 -8.19 -8.94
N LYS A 75 21.98 -7.87 -9.40
CA LYS A 75 22.26 -6.75 -10.31
C LYS A 75 21.69 -5.41 -9.83
N ALA A 76 21.44 -5.26 -8.51
CA ALA A 76 20.97 -4.00 -7.95
C ALA A 76 21.96 -2.88 -8.27
N CYS A 77 21.45 -1.70 -8.64
CA CYS A 77 22.30 -0.54 -8.88
C CYS A 77 22.91 0.01 -7.59
N TYR A 78 22.29 -0.30 -6.45
CA TYR A 78 22.75 0.07 -5.11
C TYR A 78 22.44 -1.06 -4.13
N LEU A 79 23.45 -1.48 -3.35
CA LEU A 79 23.32 -2.53 -2.34
C LEU A 79 24.19 -2.16 -1.13
N LYS A 80 23.56 -1.67 -0.06
CA LYS A 80 24.28 -1.16 1.12
C LYS A 80 23.75 -1.67 2.46
N GLY A 81 22.46 -1.88 2.58
CA GLY A 81 21.82 -2.26 3.81
C GLY A 81 20.68 -1.30 4.20
N LEU A 82 19.95 -1.69 5.24
CA LEU A 82 18.69 -1.06 5.66
C LEU A 82 18.84 0.45 5.90
N CYS A 83 19.79 0.89 6.69
CA CYS A 83 19.96 2.32 7.01
C CYS A 83 20.10 3.17 5.75
N ALA A 84 20.89 2.72 4.78
CA ALA A 84 21.19 3.48 3.58
C ALA A 84 19.95 3.72 2.69
N VAL A 85 19.03 2.74 2.58
CA VAL A 85 17.80 2.92 1.80
C VAL A 85 16.78 3.80 2.52
N PHE A 86 16.76 3.80 3.85
CA PHE A 86 15.95 4.76 4.61
C PHE A 86 16.51 6.19 4.53
N GLU A 87 17.83 6.36 4.51
CA GLU A 87 18.47 7.65 4.25
C GLU A 87 18.12 8.19 2.86
N LEU A 88 18.04 7.33 1.83
CA LEU A 88 17.54 7.75 0.51
C LEU A 88 16.11 8.29 0.60
N SER A 89 15.24 7.64 1.37
CA SER A 89 13.86 8.12 1.58
C SER A 89 13.83 9.46 2.31
N GLN A 90 14.64 9.65 3.37
CA GLN A 90 14.75 10.92 4.07
C GLN A 90 15.27 12.06 3.19
N ARG A 91 16.07 11.74 2.20
CA ARG A 91 16.57 12.70 1.20
C ARG A 91 15.59 12.96 0.06
N GLY A 92 14.39 12.40 0.11
CA GLY A 92 13.32 12.64 -0.85
C GLY A 92 13.42 11.84 -2.16
N PHE A 93 14.25 10.79 -2.22
CA PHE A 93 14.38 9.98 -3.43
C PHE A 93 13.26 8.96 -3.63
N ALA A 94 12.53 8.55 -2.60
CA ALA A 94 11.41 7.62 -2.72
C ALA A 94 10.11 8.39 -3.04
N ASP A 95 9.58 8.22 -4.25
CA ASP A 95 8.33 8.85 -4.68
C ASP A 95 7.12 8.19 -4.01
N TYR A 96 7.14 6.86 -3.88
CA TYR A 96 6.05 6.06 -3.32
C TYR A 96 6.55 5.09 -2.26
N ALA A 97 5.68 4.76 -1.31
CA ALA A 97 5.86 3.60 -0.44
C ALA A 97 4.56 2.84 -0.26
N PHE A 98 4.61 1.51 -0.38
CA PHE A 98 3.51 0.65 0.02
C PHE A 98 3.60 0.34 1.51
N ILE A 99 2.50 0.51 2.23
CA ILE A 99 2.39 0.19 3.65
C ILE A 99 1.11 -0.60 3.93
N GLY A 100 1.13 -1.39 4.98
CA GLY A 100 -0.05 -2.11 5.47
C GLY A 100 -0.28 -1.83 6.95
N GLY A 101 -1.43 -2.25 7.48
CA GLY A 101 -1.76 -2.10 8.88
C GLY A 101 -2.99 -2.89 9.31
N ALA A 102 -3.25 -2.88 10.61
CA ALA A 102 -4.44 -3.47 11.20
C ALA A 102 -5.63 -2.52 11.18
N GLN A 103 -5.39 -1.23 11.40
CA GLN A 103 -6.38 -0.17 11.42
C GLN A 103 -5.95 1.00 10.53
N ILE A 104 -6.92 1.73 9.98
CA ILE A 104 -6.74 3.01 9.29
C ILE A 104 -7.92 3.93 9.64
N ASP A 105 -7.64 5.21 9.85
CA ASP A 105 -8.69 6.21 10.08
C ASP A 105 -8.96 7.08 8.86
N MET A 106 -9.92 7.99 9.00
CA MET A 106 -10.34 8.88 7.91
C MET A 106 -9.24 9.82 7.40
N TYR A 107 -8.18 10.02 8.15
CA TYR A 107 -7.04 10.85 7.79
C TYR A 107 -5.82 10.03 7.30
N GLY A 108 -6.01 8.72 7.17
CA GLY A 108 -4.97 7.80 6.69
C GLY A 108 -3.86 7.53 7.70
N ASN A 109 -4.09 7.81 8.99
CA ASN A 109 -3.21 7.31 10.03
C ASN A 109 -3.38 5.79 10.13
N ILE A 110 -2.29 5.06 10.28
CA ILE A 110 -2.31 3.59 10.28
C ILE A 110 -1.85 3.05 11.64
N GLY A 111 -2.66 2.15 12.20
CA GLY A 111 -2.36 1.36 13.39
C GLY A 111 -1.85 -0.04 13.02
N SER A 112 -0.66 -0.40 13.47
CA SER A 112 -0.08 -1.74 13.33
C SER A 112 0.73 -2.17 14.56
N THR A 113 0.48 -1.50 15.70
CA THR A 113 1.19 -1.75 16.96
C THR A 113 0.25 -2.31 18.01
N ILE A 114 -0.87 -1.66 18.25
CA ILE A 114 -1.85 -2.01 19.27
C ILE A 114 -3.25 -1.74 18.74
N GLU A 115 -4.19 -2.62 19.06
CA GLU A 115 -5.62 -2.42 18.92
C GLU A 115 -6.24 -2.59 20.31
N GLY A 116 -6.99 -1.59 20.80
CA GLY A 116 -7.55 -1.52 22.14
C GLY A 116 -6.76 -0.62 23.09
N ASP A 117 -7.19 -0.56 24.35
CA ASP A 117 -6.59 0.26 25.40
C ASP A 117 -5.43 -0.47 26.10
N TYR A 118 -4.21 -0.07 25.77
CA TYR A 118 -2.98 -0.66 26.32
C TYR A 118 -2.92 -0.65 27.86
N TYR A 119 -3.48 0.38 28.49
CA TYR A 119 -3.32 0.59 29.95
C TYR A 119 -4.44 -0.04 30.76
N ASN A 120 -5.66 -0.09 30.23
CA ASN A 120 -6.83 -0.35 31.06
C ASN A 120 -7.64 -1.60 30.67
N LYS A 121 -7.43 -2.17 29.49
CA LYS A 121 -8.24 -3.27 28.94
C LYS A 121 -7.38 -4.28 28.18
N PRO A 122 -7.91 -5.49 27.95
CA PRO A 122 -7.27 -6.41 27.00
C PRO A 122 -7.07 -5.73 25.64
N TYR A 123 -5.90 -5.88 25.10
CA TYR A 123 -5.52 -5.33 23.82
C TYR A 123 -4.89 -6.40 22.93
N ILE A 124 -4.88 -6.15 21.62
CA ILE A 124 -4.16 -6.97 20.66
C ILE A 124 -2.85 -6.30 20.35
N ARG A 125 -1.74 -7.02 20.56
CA ARG A 125 -0.40 -6.55 20.20
C ARG A 125 -0.04 -7.10 18.82
N PHE A 126 0.30 -6.19 17.89
CA PHE A 126 0.84 -6.48 16.57
C PHE A 126 2.37 -6.34 16.56
N PRO A 127 3.06 -6.79 15.50
CA PRO A 127 4.51 -6.69 15.39
C PRO A 127 5.08 -5.26 15.42
N GLY A 128 4.28 -4.24 15.17
CA GLY A 128 4.71 -2.85 15.08
C GLY A 128 4.89 -2.38 13.63
N SER A 129 5.62 -1.27 13.44
CA SER A 129 5.74 -0.64 12.13
C SER A 129 6.69 -1.35 11.17
N GLY A 130 7.71 -2.06 11.67
CA GLY A 130 8.88 -2.28 10.82
C GLY A 130 9.34 -0.93 10.26
N GLY A 131 9.58 -0.85 8.96
CA GLY A 131 9.92 0.38 8.26
C GLY A 131 8.74 1.31 7.94
N ALA A 132 7.48 0.87 8.10
CA ALA A 132 6.31 1.61 7.63
C ALA A 132 6.18 3.01 8.27
N GLY A 133 6.58 3.19 9.53
CA GLY A 133 6.58 4.51 10.18
C GLY A 133 7.53 5.50 9.51
N ALA A 134 8.76 5.05 9.20
CA ALA A 134 9.74 5.86 8.49
C ALA A 134 9.33 6.13 7.02
N MET A 135 8.75 5.13 6.35
CA MET A 135 8.21 5.28 4.99
C MET A 135 7.08 6.32 4.96
N ALA A 136 6.13 6.25 5.91
CA ALA A 136 5.01 7.19 6.00
C ALA A 136 5.47 8.63 6.30
N ALA A 137 6.58 8.78 7.02
CA ALA A 137 7.15 10.09 7.35
C ALA A 137 7.93 10.71 6.19
N ASN A 138 8.68 9.91 5.42
CA ASN A 138 9.73 10.41 4.54
C ASN A 138 9.46 10.20 3.03
N CYS A 139 8.73 9.16 2.63
CA CYS A 139 8.44 8.93 1.22
C CYS A 139 7.46 9.96 0.66
N GLY A 140 7.56 10.29 -0.61
CA GLY A 140 6.72 11.28 -1.26
C GLY A 140 5.23 11.02 -1.05
N LYS A 141 4.74 9.83 -1.42
CA LYS A 141 3.35 9.42 -1.28
C LYS A 141 3.25 8.04 -0.70
N THR A 142 2.33 7.80 0.24
CA THR A 142 2.08 6.45 0.75
C THR A 142 0.82 5.83 0.15
N ILE A 143 0.90 4.55 -0.16
CA ILE A 143 -0.18 3.72 -0.70
C ILE A 143 -0.44 2.62 0.32
N ALA A 144 -1.59 2.65 0.97
CA ALA A 144 -1.97 1.61 1.91
C ALA A 144 -2.66 0.46 1.18
N ILE A 145 -2.32 -0.79 1.55
CA ILE A 145 -3.02 -2.00 1.13
C ILE A 145 -3.67 -2.62 2.35
N MET A 146 -5.00 -2.75 2.34
CA MET A 146 -5.76 -3.28 3.47
C MET A 146 -7.01 -4.03 3.01
N ALA A 147 -7.46 -5.00 3.80
CA ALA A 147 -8.79 -5.58 3.62
C ALA A 147 -9.87 -4.57 4.07
N LEU A 148 -10.90 -4.39 3.26
CA LEU A 148 -12.02 -3.50 3.60
C LEU A 148 -12.96 -4.21 4.59
N GLU A 149 -12.77 -3.88 5.85
CA GLU A 149 -13.55 -4.40 6.97
C GLU A 149 -13.80 -3.25 7.96
N LYS A 150 -15.03 -3.13 8.47
CA LYS A 150 -15.44 -2.01 9.34
C LYS A 150 -14.54 -1.84 10.57
N ARG A 151 -14.07 -2.95 11.17
CA ARG A 151 -13.16 -2.93 12.31
C ARG A 151 -11.78 -2.35 11.98
N ARG A 152 -11.39 -2.39 10.69
CA ARG A 152 -10.10 -1.86 10.21
C ARG A 152 -10.18 -0.40 9.81
N PHE A 153 -11.32 0.02 9.23
CA PHE A 153 -11.58 1.40 8.81
C PHE A 153 -12.34 2.11 9.94
N CYS A 154 -11.62 2.50 10.98
CA CYS A 154 -12.15 3.05 12.22
C CYS A 154 -12.15 4.59 12.23
N LYS A 155 -12.95 5.21 13.09
CA LYS A 155 -12.99 6.68 13.23
C LYS A 155 -11.64 7.26 13.64
N GLN A 156 -10.93 6.55 14.50
CA GLN A 156 -9.60 6.89 14.98
C GLN A 156 -8.86 5.60 15.29
N VAL A 157 -7.60 5.49 14.87
CA VAL A 157 -6.74 4.36 15.23
C VAL A 157 -6.39 4.41 16.72
N ASP A 158 -6.32 3.26 17.37
CA ASP A 158 -6.00 3.20 18.80
C ASP A 158 -4.55 3.61 19.10
N PHE A 159 -3.66 3.42 18.11
CA PHE A 159 -2.28 3.85 18.18
C PHE A 159 -1.77 4.19 16.78
N ILE A 160 -1.31 5.43 16.58
CA ILE A 160 -0.71 5.86 15.29
C ILE A 160 0.69 5.25 15.18
N THR A 161 0.80 4.18 14.39
CA THR A 161 2.09 3.55 14.09
C THR A 161 2.76 4.19 12.88
N SER A 162 1.98 4.54 11.86
CA SER A 162 2.43 5.24 10.66
C SER A 162 1.57 6.48 10.46
N ILE A 163 2.24 7.63 10.40
CA ILE A 163 1.58 8.94 10.36
C ILE A 163 0.89 9.18 9.01
N GLY A 164 -0.40 9.53 9.08
CA GLY A 164 -1.17 10.05 7.94
C GLY A 164 -1.21 11.58 7.93
N TYR A 165 -2.41 12.13 7.82
CA TYR A 165 -2.68 13.56 7.96
C TYR A 165 -3.05 13.96 9.40
N GLY A 166 -2.78 13.10 10.38
CA GLY A 166 -2.98 13.38 11.81
C GLY A 166 -4.44 13.63 12.16
N ASP A 167 -4.73 14.85 12.60
CA ASP A 167 -6.08 15.32 12.92
C ASP A 167 -6.79 16.02 11.73
N GLY A 168 -6.15 16.05 10.56
CA GLY A 168 -6.64 16.71 9.35
C GLY A 168 -6.25 18.20 9.26
N SER A 169 -5.54 18.74 10.25
CA SER A 169 -5.04 20.12 10.18
C SER A 169 -4.09 20.30 9.00
N PRO A 170 -4.19 21.39 8.24
CA PRO A 170 -3.37 21.61 7.04
C PRO A 170 -1.86 21.52 7.27
N ASP A 171 -1.42 21.93 8.44
CA ASP A 171 -0.02 22.03 8.86
C ASP A 171 0.44 20.88 9.79
N TYR A 172 -0.42 19.85 10.00
CA TYR A 172 -0.11 18.77 10.94
C TYR A 172 1.23 18.08 10.61
N ARG A 173 1.44 17.73 9.35
CA ARG A 173 2.65 17.04 8.92
C ARG A 173 3.91 17.91 9.06
N GLU A 174 3.80 19.20 8.75
CA GLU A 174 4.87 20.18 8.94
C GLU A 174 5.24 20.33 10.42
N LYS A 175 4.25 20.49 11.28
CA LYS A 175 4.44 20.56 12.76
C LYS A 175 5.02 19.27 13.33
N ALA A 176 4.69 18.13 12.75
CA ALA A 176 5.26 16.84 13.12
C ALA A 176 6.70 16.64 12.58
N GLY A 177 7.21 17.56 11.76
CA GLY A 177 8.56 17.49 11.20
C GLY A 177 8.75 16.37 10.15
N VAL A 178 7.67 15.90 9.51
CA VAL A 178 7.73 14.83 8.51
C VAL A 178 7.78 15.40 7.10
N MET A 179 8.61 14.83 6.24
CA MET A 179 8.94 15.38 4.93
C MET A 179 8.04 14.91 3.80
N GLY A 180 7.51 13.68 3.87
CA GLY A 180 6.68 13.10 2.82
C GLY A 180 5.34 13.83 2.67
N SER A 181 4.72 13.71 1.49
CA SER A 181 3.42 14.36 1.19
C SER A 181 2.23 13.68 1.90
N GLY A 182 2.43 12.47 2.42
CA GLY A 182 1.42 11.74 3.19
C GLY A 182 0.62 10.73 2.38
N PRO A 183 -0.55 10.31 2.91
CA PRO A 183 -1.40 9.31 2.27
C PRO A 183 -1.86 9.75 0.87
N PHE A 184 -1.72 8.84 -0.08
CA PHE A 184 -2.11 9.07 -1.47
C PHE A 184 -3.29 8.19 -1.87
N ARG A 185 -3.17 6.88 -1.59
CA ARG A 185 -4.20 5.89 -1.92
C ARG A 185 -4.38 4.87 -0.81
N VAL A 186 -5.59 4.34 -0.71
CA VAL A 186 -5.88 3.14 0.06
C VAL A 186 -6.54 2.15 -0.88
N ILE A 187 -5.90 1.00 -1.06
CA ILE A 187 -6.32 -0.04 -1.99
C ILE A 187 -6.93 -1.19 -1.20
N THR A 188 -8.13 -1.56 -1.58
CA THR A 188 -8.86 -2.70 -1.03
C THR A 188 -9.37 -3.60 -2.16
N GLN A 189 -9.93 -4.73 -1.78
CA GLN A 189 -10.50 -5.67 -2.76
C GLN A 189 -11.81 -5.17 -3.40
N GLN A 190 -12.50 -4.17 -2.78
CA GLN A 190 -13.79 -3.66 -3.28
C GLN A 190 -13.77 -2.19 -3.69
N ALA A 191 -12.77 -1.42 -3.24
CA ALA A 191 -12.73 0.01 -3.49
C ALA A 191 -11.31 0.56 -3.53
N LEU A 192 -11.12 1.64 -4.26
CA LEU A 192 -9.96 2.49 -4.24
C LEU A 192 -10.34 3.82 -3.59
N PHE A 193 -9.57 4.22 -2.58
CA PHE A 193 -9.76 5.51 -1.92
C PHE A 193 -8.57 6.43 -2.19
N GLY A 194 -8.84 7.73 -2.14
CA GLY A 194 -7.88 8.79 -2.07
C GLY A 194 -8.18 9.70 -0.90
N PHE A 195 -7.66 10.93 -0.95
CA PHE A 195 -7.89 11.92 0.10
C PHE A 195 -8.29 13.25 -0.53
N ASP A 196 -9.19 13.96 0.13
CA ASP A 196 -9.60 15.29 -0.26
C ASP A 196 -8.51 16.31 0.07
N GLU A 197 -8.19 17.18 -0.87
CA GLU A 197 -7.06 18.12 -0.73
C GLU A 197 -7.27 19.16 0.37
N LYS A 198 -8.54 19.56 0.64
CA LYS A 198 -8.85 20.60 1.60
C LYS A 198 -9.03 20.05 3.01
N THR A 199 -9.82 18.98 3.14
CA THR A 199 -10.18 18.40 4.43
C THR A 199 -9.25 17.29 4.89
N ARG A 200 -8.39 16.79 4.00
CA ARG A 200 -7.51 15.64 4.23
C ARG A 200 -8.26 14.34 4.57
N LYS A 201 -9.58 14.33 4.45
CA LYS A 201 -10.40 13.14 4.72
C LYS A 201 -10.39 12.17 3.57
N MET A 202 -10.55 10.90 3.90
CA MET A 202 -10.65 9.81 2.92
C MET A 202 -11.85 10.03 1.99
N LYS A 203 -11.59 9.85 0.70
CA LYS A 203 -12.53 10.04 -0.40
C LYS A 203 -12.60 8.78 -1.25
N LEU A 204 -13.82 8.34 -1.58
CA LEU A 204 -14.04 7.22 -2.49
C LEU A 204 -13.72 7.63 -3.93
N LEU A 205 -12.89 6.87 -4.63
CA LEU A 205 -12.49 7.12 -6.01
C LEU A 205 -13.07 6.13 -6.99
N GLU A 206 -12.95 4.84 -6.67
CA GLU A 206 -13.42 3.75 -7.53
C GLU A 206 -14.08 2.67 -6.68
N VAL A 207 -15.09 2.00 -7.24
CA VAL A 207 -15.83 0.89 -6.63
C VAL A 207 -15.79 -0.31 -7.56
N LYS A 208 -15.55 -1.49 -7.02
CA LYS A 208 -15.56 -2.74 -7.79
C LYS A 208 -16.93 -2.98 -8.43
N PRO A 209 -17.00 -3.47 -9.69
CA PRO A 209 -18.23 -3.90 -10.34
C PRO A 209 -19.08 -4.79 -9.42
N GLY A 210 -20.40 -4.49 -9.36
CA GLY A 210 -21.35 -5.21 -8.51
C GLY A 210 -21.47 -4.70 -7.07
N PHE A 211 -20.66 -3.72 -6.65
CA PHE A 211 -20.83 -3.01 -5.37
C PHE A 211 -21.40 -1.60 -5.59
N THR A 212 -22.15 -1.11 -4.61
CA THR A 212 -22.64 0.26 -4.58
C THR A 212 -21.82 1.11 -3.60
N THR A 213 -21.83 2.42 -3.79
CA THR A 213 -21.18 3.37 -2.86
C THR A 213 -21.74 3.27 -1.44
N ALA A 214 -23.03 2.99 -1.29
CA ALA A 214 -23.67 2.76 0.00
C ALA A 214 -23.12 1.53 0.71
N GLN A 215 -22.93 0.42 -0.01
CA GLN A 215 -22.30 -0.78 0.56
C GLN A 215 -20.86 -0.53 1.00
N ILE A 216 -20.10 0.28 0.24
CA ILE A 216 -18.74 0.67 0.66
C ILE A 216 -18.79 1.55 1.91
N GLN A 217 -19.74 2.50 2.01
CA GLN A 217 -19.91 3.31 3.22
C GLN A 217 -20.23 2.46 4.46
N ASP A 218 -21.01 1.39 4.33
CA ASP A 218 -21.36 0.49 5.45
C ASP A 218 -20.16 -0.33 5.94
N MET A 219 -19.09 -0.48 5.12
CA MET A 219 -17.86 -1.19 5.46
C MET A 219 -16.82 -0.32 6.16
N VAL A 220 -17.09 0.95 6.43
CA VAL A 220 -16.22 1.86 7.18
C VAL A 220 -16.97 2.48 8.36
N ASP A 221 -16.26 2.86 9.42
CA ASP A 221 -16.86 3.41 10.66
C ASP A 221 -16.80 4.95 10.74
N PHE A 222 -16.58 5.60 9.61
CA PHE A 222 -16.59 7.05 9.48
C PHE A 222 -17.29 7.47 8.19
N GLU A 223 -17.69 8.74 8.11
CA GLU A 223 -18.31 9.30 6.91
C GLU A 223 -17.26 9.49 5.79
N LEU A 224 -17.46 8.79 4.67
CA LEU A 224 -16.65 8.95 3.46
C LEU A 224 -17.08 10.18 2.68
N ILE A 225 -16.11 10.85 2.07
CA ILE A 225 -16.42 11.77 0.99
C ILE A 225 -16.72 10.94 -0.26
N ILE A 226 -17.97 10.97 -0.72
CA ILE A 226 -18.43 10.26 -1.91
C ILE A 226 -18.76 11.30 -2.98
N PRO A 227 -17.86 11.55 -3.94
CA PRO A 227 -18.13 12.48 -5.03
C PRO A 227 -19.15 11.89 -6.01
N PRO A 228 -19.84 12.74 -6.80
CA PRO A 228 -20.86 12.26 -7.75
C PRO A 228 -20.29 11.48 -8.93
N ASP A 229 -18.99 11.56 -9.17
CA ASP A 229 -18.24 10.97 -10.28
C ASP A 229 -17.38 9.78 -9.88
N VAL A 230 -17.76 9.04 -8.82
CA VAL A 230 -17.12 7.78 -8.44
C VAL A 230 -17.11 6.83 -9.62
N LYS A 231 -15.92 6.32 -9.97
CA LYS A 231 -15.73 5.44 -11.11
C LYS A 231 -15.88 3.98 -10.72
N GLU A 232 -16.10 3.14 -11.72
CA GLU A 232 -15.97 1.71 -11.57
C GLU A 232 -14.49 1.31 -11.64
N MET A 233 -14.04 0.40 -10.75
CA MET A 233 -12.67 -0.12 -10.78
C MET A 233 -12.46 -0.90 -12.09
N ALA A 234 -11.35 -0.64 -12.77
CA ALA A 234 -10.93 -1.50 -13.87
C ALA A 234 -10.58 -2.89 -13.33
N GLU A 235 -10.99 -3.91 -14.05
CA GLU A 235 -10.70 -5.31 -13.75
C GLU A 235 -9.48 -5.78 -14.54
N PRO A 236 -8.67 -6.73 -14.00
CA PRO A 236 -7.53 -7.28 -14.71
C PRO A 236 -7.98 -8.05 -15.96
N THR A 237 -7.24 -7.89 -17.04
CA THR A 237 -7.40 -8.65 -18.28
C THR A 237 -6.80 -10.06 -18.15
N GLU A 238 -7.03 -10.93 -19.13
CA GLU A 238 -6.35 -12.24 -19.20
C GLU A 238 -4.83 -12.10 -19.25
N ASP A 239 -4.31 -11.09 -19.97
CA ASP A 239 -2.87 -10.83 -20.04
C ASP A 239 -2.31 -10.38 -18.69
N ASP A 240 -3.03 -9.50 -17.96
CA ASP A 240 -2.65 -9.11 -16.61
C ASP A 240 -2.61 -10.32 -15.66
N LEU A 241 -3.62 -11.18 -15.72
CA LEU A 241 -3.68 -12.38 -14.90
C LEU A 241 -2.58 -13.38 -15.26
N HIS A 242 -2.25 -13.55 -16.55
CA HIS A 242 -1.13 -14.36 -16.99
C HIS A 242 0.20 -13.80 -16.40
N LEU A 243 0.44 -12.50 -16.50
CA LEU A 243 1.63 -11.88 -15.90
C LEU A 243 1.69 -12.11 -14.39
N LEU A 244 0.59 -11.90 -13.67
CA LEU A 244 0.52 -12.07 -12.23
C LEU A 244 0.77 -13.52 -11.79
N ARG A 245 0.12 -14.49 -12.47
CA ARG A 245 0.09 -15.91 -12.07
C ARG A 245 1.30 -16.70 -12.55
N ASP A 246 1.69 -16.51 -13.81
CA ASP A 246 2.61 -17.40 -14.49
C ASP A 246 4.01 -16.80 -14.66
N VAL A 247 4.13 -15.48 -14.55
CA VAL A 247 5.41 -14.77 -14.67
C VAL A 247 5.91 -14.27 -13.33
N ILE A 248 5.08 -13.53 -12.58
CA ILE A 248 5.51 -12.87 -11.33
C ILE A 248 5.47 -13.84 -10.16
N ASP A 249 4.31 -14.40 -9.82
CA ASP A 249 4.13 -15.36 -8.71
C ASP A 249 3.92 -16.78 -9.22
N ALA A 250 4.76 -17.24 -10.16
CA ALA A 250 4.67 -18.52 -10.83
C ALA A 250 4.61 -19.71 -9.85
N GLU A 251 5.30 -19.60 -8.73
CA GLU A 251 5.27 -20.59 -7.66
C GLU A 251 4.00 -20.53 -6.79
N GLY A 252 3.19 -19.47 -6.95
CA GLY A 252 1.93 -19.28 -6.24
C GLY A 252 2.06 -19.06 -4.73
N TYR A 253 3.12 -18.40 -4.29
CA TYR A 253 3.35 -18.15 -2.87
C TYR A 253 2.37 -17.18 -2.26
N PHE A 254 1.92 -16.18 -3.00
CA PHE A 254 1.05 -15.12 -2.51
C PHE A 254 -0.35 -15.14 -3.13
N LEU A 255 -0.45 -15.25 -4.45
CA LEU A 255 -1.73 -15.11 -5.16
C LEU A 255 -2.62 -16.35 -5.09
N LYS A 256 -2.03 -17.56 -5.02
CA LYS A 256 -2.78 -18.84 -5.00
C LYS A 256 -3.19 -19.31 -3.59
N ARG A 257 -2.79 -18.62 -2.52
CA ARG A 257 -3.11 -19.02 -1.14
C ARG A 257 -4.57 -18.81 -0.71
N VAL A 258 -5.41 -18.20 -1.54
CA VAL A 258 -6.78 -17.82 -1.15
C VAL A 258 -7.85 -18.81 -1.63
N VAL A 259 -7.49 -19.89 -2.32
CA VAL A 259 -8.45 -20.93 -2.76
C VAL A 259 -8.41 -22.11 -1.78
N LYS A 260 -8.72 -21.88 -0.51
CA LYS A 260 -9.31 -22.90 0.34
C LYS A 260 -10.55 -22.31 0.98
N LYS A 261 -11.71 -22.58 0.33
CA LYS A 261 -12.99 -22.53 1.00
C LYS A 261 -13.04 -23.60 2.08
#